data_09881a2c4cabab4f994ab7cfa7f51924
#
_entry.id   09881a2c4cabab4f994ab7cfa7f51924
#
_cell.length_a   1.000
_cell.length_b   1.000
_cell.length_c   1.000
_cell.angle_alpha   90.00
_cell.angle_beta   90.00
_cell.angle_gamma   90.00
#
_symmetry.space_group_name_H-M   'P 1'
#
loop_
_entity.id
_entity.type
_entity.pdbx_description
1 polymer ?
#
loop_
_entity_poly.entity_id
_entity_poly.type
_entity_poly.pdbx_seq_one_letter_code
_entity_poly.pdbx_strand_id
1 'polypeptide(L)'
;MWNELRRRYVNTEMLFWLAGAVISQEVLLTIFLRSLQRNASGTPCVLDVLTCMSQNYVFPLMMIIAAVCNQRMMKCDRDPMIILKYSSRAGIYLWQSICTIVYSAVLSLIYELAAIAYAATKFDVFFNWNSYSSYKLMNMDVLPAGQVTSIQVMFAYWILMALMIAITCFIGIIFEIIFSSDVISGVAGVFFFGG
;
A
#
# COMPACT_ATOMS: atom_id res chain seq x y z
N MET A 1 3.58 20.11 17.30
CA MET A 1 3.92 18.93 16.47
C MET A 1 2.83 17.86 16.50
N TRP A 2 2.50 17.24 17.67
CA TRP A 2 1.47 16.18 17.74
C TRP A 2 0.07 16.64 17.34
N ASN A 3 -0.38 17.80 17.79
CA ASN A 3 -1.68 18.37 17.42
C ASN A 3 -1.80 18.73 15.94
N GLU A 4 -0.71 19.10 15.30
CA GLU A 4 -0.67 19.36 13.85
C GLU A 4 -0.71 18.05 13.06
N LEU A 5 0.03 17.02 13.48
CA LEU A 5 -0.05 15.68 12.92
C LEU A 5 -1.47 15.13 13.05
N ARG A 6 -2.08 15.21 14.25
CA ARG A 6 -3.45 14.76 14.48
C ARG A 6 -4.45 15.48 13.57
N ARG A 7 -4.32 16.79 13.36
CA ARG A 7 -5.20 17.57 12.48
C ARG A 7 -5.07 17.19 11.02
N ARG A 8 -3.90 16.73 10.58
CA ARG A 8 -3.62 16.29 9.21
C ARG A 8 -4.08 14.85 8.96
N TYR A 9 -3.78 13.94 9.89
CA TYR A 9 -3.99 12.50 9.73
C TYR A 9 -5.36 12.02 10.23
N VAL A 10 -6.06 12.78 11.03
CA VAL A 10 -7.39 12.43 11.60
C VAL A 10 -8.46 13.41 11.10
N ASN A 11 -8.38 13.80 9.85
CA ASN A 11 -9.46 14.55 9.21
C ASN A 11 -10.50 13.54 8.69
N THR A 12 -11.80 13.88 8.83
CA THR A 12 -12.94 13.05 8.38
C THR A 12 -12.81 12.70 6.89
N GLU A 13 -12.30 13.62 6.08
CA GLU A 13 -12.04 13.40 4.65
C GLU A 13 -10.99 12.30 4.43
N MET A 14 -9.92 12.29 5.23
CA MET A 14 -8.88 11.26 5.13
C MET A 14 -9.38 9.87 5.54
N LEU A 15 -10.19 9.80 6.59
CA LEU A 15 -10.81 8.54 7.02
C LEU A 15 -11.74 7.99 5.93
N PHE A 16 -12.47 8.87 5.24
CA PHE A 16 -13.32 8.48 4.13
C PHE A 16 -12.51 7.90 2.95
N TRP A 17 -11.42 8.57 2.56
CA TRP A 17 -10.54 8.08 1.50
C TRP A 17 -9.87 6.76 1.87
N LEU A 18 -9.41 6.63 3.11
CA LEU A 18 -8.78 5.41 3.62
C LEU A 18 -9.78 4.24 3.66
N ALA A 19 -11.01 4.49 4.12
CA ALA A 19 -12.08 3.49 4.08
C ALA A 19 -12.41 3.07 2.64
N GLY A 20 -12.52 4.03 1.72
CA GLY A 20 -12.72 3.76 0.30
C GLY A 20 -11.59 2.92 -0.32
N ALA A 21 -10.35 3.21 0.07
CA ALA A 21 -9.18 2.45 -0.37
C ALA A 21 -9.23 0.99 0.11
N VAL A 22 -9.52 0.77 1.39
CA VAL A 22 -9.65 -0.60 1.95
C VAL A 22 -10.82 -1.34 1.31
N ILE A 23 -11.98 -0.71 1.15
CA ILE A 23 -13.14 -1.34 0.51
C ILE A 23 -12.82 -1.73 -0.94
N SER A 24 -12.17 -0.84 -1.71
CA SER A 24 -11.79 -1.16 -3.10
C SER A 24 -10.79 -2.32 -3.18
N GLN A 25 -9.85 -2.40 -2.24
CA GLN A 25 -8.94 -3.52 -2.09
C GLN A 25 -9.71 -4.83 -1.84
N GLU A 26 -10.63 -4.84 -0.89
CA GLU A 26 -11.42 -6.04 -0.54
C GLU A 26 -12.26 -6.54 -1.71
N VAL A 27 -12.84 -5.64 -2.51
CA VAL A 27 -13.59 -6.01 -3.72
C VAL A 27 -12.67 -6.72 -4.73
N LEU A 28 -11.48 -6.18 -5.00
CA LEU A 28 -10.52 -6.80 -5.92
C LEU A 28 -10.00 -8.14 -5.39
N LEU A 29 -9.70 -8.21 -4.10
CA LEU A 29 -9.27 -9.44 -3.46
C LEU A 29 -10.38 -10.51 -3.50
N THR A 30 -11.64 -10.12 -3.38
CA THR A 30 -12.78 -11.06 -3.50
C THR A 30 -12.78 -11.75 -4.85
N ILE A 31 -12.57 -11.01 -5.94
CA ILE A 31 -12.52 -11.55 -7.29
C ILE A 31 -11.35 -12.55 -7.42
N PHE A 32 -10.20 -12.15 -6.91
CA PHE A 32 -9.01 -12.97 -6.98
C PHE A 32 -9.10 -14.23 -6.11
N LEU A 33 -9.52 -14.12 -4.85
CA LEU A 33 -9.65 -15.26 -3.95
C LEU A 33 -10.69 -16.28 -4.45
N ARG A 34 -11.75 -15.83 -5.12
CA ARG A 34 -12.70 -16.74 -5.81
C ARG A 34 -12.04 -17.48 -6.97
N SER A 35 -11.20 -16.80 -7.75
CA SER A 35 -10.44 -17.44 -8.82
C SER A 35 -9.45 -18.46 -8.25
N LEU A 36 -8.78 -18.11 -7.18
CA LEU A 36 -7.83 -18.98 -6.48
C LEU A 36 -8.50 -20.24 -5.93
N GLN A 37 -9.69 -20.11 -5.31
CA GLN A 37 -10.45 -21.26 -4.82
C GLN A 37 -10.92 -22.21 -5.92
N ARG A 38 -11.20 -21.69 -7.14
CA ARG A 38 -11.72 -22.49 -8.25
C ARG A 38 -10.64 -23.19 -9.07
N ASN A 39 -9.49 -22.54 -9.24
CA ASN A 39 -8.47 -22.93 -10.23
C ASN A 39 -7.15 -23.33 -9.59
N ALA A 40 -7.03 -23.33 -8.26
CA ALA A 40 -5.77 -23.59 -7.59
C ALA A 40 -5.34 -25.06 -7.72
N SER A 41 -4.18 -25.27 -8.30
CA SER A 41 -3.42 -26.51 -8.09
C SER A 41 -2.75 -26.37 -6.72
N GLY A 42 -3.15 -27.20 -5.75
CA GLY A 42 -2.61 -27.17 -4.38
C GLY A 42 -3.54 -26.54 -3.35
N THR A 43 -3.11 -26.59 -2.09
CA THR A 43 -3.86 -26.06 -0.95
C THR A 43 -3.54 -24.59 -0.74
N PRO A 44 -4.49 -23.66 -0.95
CA PRO A 44 -4.29 -22.25 -0.66
C PRO A 44 -4.25 -21.99 0.85
N CYS A 45 -3.52 -20.94 1.24
CA CYS A 45 -3.45 -20.47 2.63
C CYS A 45 -3.75 -18.97 2.73
N VAL A 46 -3.94 -18.50 3.96
CA VAL A 46 -4.26 -17.09 4.22
C VAL A 46 -3.19 -16.15 3.65
N LEU A 47 -1.90 -16.49 3.81
CA LEU A 47 -0.81 -15.63 3.33
C LEU A 47 -0.64 -15.61 1.80
N ASP A 48 -1.33 -16.47 1.05
CA ASP A 48 -1.36 -16.36 -0.42
C ASP A 48 -2.02 -15.07 -0.89
N VAL A 49 -2.83 -14.41 -0.05
CA VAL A 49 -3.39 -13.09 -0.34
C VAL A 49 -2.31 -12.03 -0.57
N LEU A 50 -1.14 -12.15 0.07
CA LEU A 50 -0.04 -11.21 -0.10
C LEU A 50 0.53 -11.27 -1.52
N THR A 51 0.58 -12.46 -2.12
CA THR A 51 0.98 -12.62 -3.52
C THR A 51 -0.04 -11.97 -4.47
N CYS A 52 -1.32 -12.00 -4.09
CA CYS A 52 -2.39 -11.37 -4.86
C CYS A 52 -2.30 -9.85 -4.81
N MET A 53 -1.95 -9.29 -3.66
CA MET A 53 -1.78 -7.84 -3.49
C MET A 53 -0.64 -7.30 -4.37
N SER A 54 0.38 -8.12 -4.65
CA SER A 54 1.50 -7.75 -5.52
C SER A 54 1.24 -7.94 -7.01
N GLN A 55 0.07 -8.44 -7.40
CA GLN A 55 -0.26 -8.68 -8.81
C GLN A 55 -0.78 -7.44 -9.56
N ASN A 56 -0.67 -7.49 -10.88
CA ASN A 56 -0.76 -6.39 -11.84
C ASN A 56 -2.02 -5.50 -11.78
N TYR A 57 -3.10 -5.91 -11.13
CA TYR A 57 -4.35 -5.13 -11.11
C TYR A 57 -4.66 -4.50 -9.76
N VAL A 58 -4.38 -5.21 -8.67
CA VAL A 58 -4.68 -4.73 -7.31
C VAL A 58 -3.70 -3.64 -6.92
N PHE A 59 -2.42 -3.89 -7.20
CA PHE A 59 -1.32 -3.03 -6.81
C PHE A 59 -1.41 -1.61 -7.40
N PRO A 60 -1.56 -1.38 -8.73
CA PRO A 60 -1.64 -0.03 -9.29
C PRO A 60 -2.79 0.79 -8.72
N LEU A 61 -3.97 0.18 -8.53
CA LEU A 61 -5.12 0.90 -7.98
C LEU A 61 -4.86 1.39 -6.55
N MET A 62 -4.28 0.53 -5.71
CA MET A 62 -3.91 0.90 -4.35
C MET A 62 -2.89 2.03 -4.33
N MET A 63 -1.92 2.01 -5.25
CA MET A 63 -0.89 3.05 -5.37
C MET A 63 -1.47 4.40 -5.81
N ILE A 64 -2.42 4.42 -6.76
CA ILE A 64 -3.12 5.65 -7.17
C ILE A 64 -3.80 6.29 -5.96
N ILE A 65 -4.60 5.52 -5.24
CA ILE A 65 -5.36 6.02 -4.10
C ILE A 65 -4.41 6.52 -3.01
N ALA A 66 -3.34 5.76 -2.71
CA ALA A 66 -2.33 6.15 -1.74
C ALA A 66 -1.65 7.47 -2.11
N ALA A 67 -1.25 7.64 -3.38
CA ALA A 67 -0.60 8.86 -3.86
C ALA A 67 -1.53 10.07 -3.79
N VAL A 68 -2.79 9.93 -4.23
CA VAL A 68 -3.79 11.02 -4.16
C VAL A 68 -4.06 11.43 -2.71
N CYS A 69 -4.20 10.47 -1.80
CA CYS A 69 -4.39 10.77 -0.38
C CYS A 69 -3.17 11.50 0.22
N ASN A 70 -1.95 11.03 -0.10
CA ASN A 70 -0.73 11.68 0.37
C ASN A 70 -0.62 13.14 -0.13
N GLN A 71 -0.92 13.38 -1.41
CA GLN A 71 -0.89 14.72 -1.98
C GLN A 71 -1.90 15.66 -1.31
N ARG A 72 -3.12 15.18 -1.06
CA ARG A 72 -4.13 15.96 -0.35
C ARG A 72 -3.69 16.33 1.06
N MET A 73 -3.01 15.42 1.77
CA MET A 73 -2.41 15.73 3.08
C MET A 73 -1.35 16.81 2.99
N MET A 74 -0.50 16.74 1.96
CA MET A 74 0.59 17.71 1.77
C MET A 74 0.11 19.09 1.29
N LYS A 75 -1.10 19.17 0.71
CA LYS A 75 -1.68 20.44 0.25
C LYS A 75 -1.81 21.49 1.37
N CYS A 76 -2.09 21.05 2.59
CA CYS A 76 -2.14 21.93 3.75
C CYS A 76 -0.80 22.60 4.07
N ASP A 77 0.34 21.99 3.68
CA ASP A 77 1.68 22.56 3.93
C ASP A 77 2.06 23.68 2.95
N ARG A 78 1.25 23.88 1.89
CA ARG A 78 1.46 24.92 0.87
C ARG A 78 0.72 26.21 1.17
N ASP A 79 -0.04 26.25 2.26
CA ASP A 79 -0.60 27.50 2.73
C ASP A 79 0.55 28.49 2.99
N PRO A 80 0.53 29.69 2.38
CA PRO A 80 1.54 30.73 2.60
C PRO A 80 1.81 31.01 4.07
N MET A 81 0.80 30.91 4.91
CA MET A 81 0.90 31.07 6.37
C MET A 81 1.76 29.97 7.03
N ILE A 82 1.74 28.77 6.47
CA ILE A 82 2.53 27.63 6.98
C ILE A 82 3.95 27.71 6.45
N ILE A 83 4.13 28.09 5.19
CA ILE A 83 5.46 28.28 4.57
C ILE A 83 6.28 29.29 5.35
N LEU A 84 5.67 30.37 5.84
CA LEU A 84 6.33 31.38 6.65
C LEU A 84 6.83 30.89 8.01
N LYS A 85 6.29 29.78 8.54
CA LYS A 85 6.76 29.16 9.81
C LYS A 85 8.07 28.37 9.65
N TYR A 86 8.42 28.01 8.43
CA TYR A 86 9.66 27.27 8.18
C TYR A 86 10.78 28.24 7.82
N SER A 87 11.93 28.05 8.44
CA SER A 87 13.12 28.87 8.22
C SER A 87 13.73 28.71 6.82
N SER A 88 13.39 27.61 6.13
CA SER A 88 13.89 27.33 4.78
C SER A 88 12.93 26.42 4.00
N ARG A 89 12.97 26.53 2.66
CA ARG A 89 12.24 25.60 1.77
C ARG A 89 12.69 24.15 1.95
N ALA A 90 13.98 23.94 2.19
CA ALA A 90 14.51 22.59 2.44
C ALA A 90 13.89 21.94 3.68
N GLY A 91 13.60 22.72 4.72
CA GLY A 91 12.93 22.23 5.93
C GLY A 91 11.51 21.72 5.65
N ILE A 92 10.77 22.37 4.73
CA ILE A 92 9.43 21.93 4.34
C ILE A 92 9.51 20.59 3.60
N TYR A 93 10.41 20.47 2.62
CA TYR A 93 10.56 19.22 1.86
C TYR A 93 11.02 18.05 2.73
N LEU A 94 11.95 18.31 3.66
CA LEU A 94 12.38 17.28 4.62
C LEU A 94 11.21 16.80 5.48
N TRP A 95 10.39 17.73 5.98
CA TRP A 95 9.22 17.39 6.77
C TRP A 95 8.19 16.58 5.96
N GLN A 96 7.90 17.01 4.73
CA GLN A 96 7.00 16.29 3.82
C GLN A 96 7.53 14.88 3.53
N SER A 97 8.83 14.72 3.35
CA SER A 97 9.45 13.40 3.12
C SER A 97 9.27 12.48 4.33
N ILE A 98 9.50 12.98 5.53
CA ILE A 98 9.29 12.19 6.76
C ILE A 98 7.82 11.78 6.89
N CYS A 99 6.89 12.72 6.69
CA CYS A 99 5.47 12.44 6.74
C CYS A 99 5.04 11.39 5.70
N THR A 100 5.57 11.46 4.47
CA THR A 100 5.31 10.49 3.40
C THR A 100 5.80 9.09 3.79
N ILE A 101 7.00 8.98 4.36
CA ILE A 101 7.54 7.68 4.80
C ILE A 101 6.67 7.08 5.90
N VAL A 102 6.31 7.86 6.92
CA VAL A 102 5.44 7.40 8.01
C VAL A 102 4.06 7.01 7.49
N TYR A 103 3.48 7.82 6.62
CA TYR A 103 2.20 7.52 5.96
C TYR A 103 2.26 6.19 5.21
N SER A 104 3.30 5.98 4.40
CA SER A 104 3.47 4.77 3.60
C SER A 104 3.61 3.52 4.47
N ALA A 105 4.36 3.61 5.57
CA ALA A 105 4.53 2.51 6.51
C ALA A 105 3.22 2.15 7.24
N VAL A 106 2.44 3.15 7.65
CA VAL A 106 1.15 2.92 8.31
C VAL A 106 0.10 2.39 7.33
N LEU A 107 0.01 2.98 6.14
CA LEU A 107 -0.96 2.57 5.14
C LEU A 107 -0.71 1.14 4.64
N SER A 108 0.55 0.78 4.38
CA SER A 108 0.91 -0.59 3.99
C SER A 108 0.53 -1.61 5.06
N LEU A 109 0.74 -1.28 6.33
CA LEU A 109 0.34 -2.14 7.43
C LEU A 109 -1.18 -2.33 7.51
N ILE A 110 -1.95 -1.25 7.31
CA ILE A 110 -3.42 -1.32 7.27
C ILE A 110 -3.88 -2.20 6.12
N TYR A 111 -3.32 -2.02 4.93
CA TYR A 111 -3.66 -2.83 3.76
C TYR A 111 -3.34 -4.31 3.96
N GLU A 112 -2.17 -4.63 4.50
CA GLU A 112 -1.77 -6.00 4.75
C GLU A 112 -2.66 -6.67 5.80
N LEU A 113 -2.91 -6.00 6.93
CA LEU A 113 -3.76 -6.54 7.98
C LEU A 113 -5.21 -6.74 7.52
N ALA A 114 -5.77 -5.80 6.75
CA ALA A 114 -7.10 -5.92 6.18
C ALA A 114 -7.19 -7.13 5.24
N ALA A 115 -6.21 -7.28 4.34
CA ALA A 115 -6.17 -8.39 3.40
C ALA A 115 -6.04 -9.76 4.10
N ILE A 116 -5.15 -9.86 5.11
CA ILE A 116 -4.99 -11.06 5.92
C ILE A 116 -6.27 -11.38 6.69
N ALA A 117 -6.88 -10.38 7.33
CA ALA A 117 -8.13 -10.55 8.06
C ALA A 117 -9.25 -11.06 7.14
N TYR A 118 -9.36 -10.51 5.93
CA TYR A 118 -10.32 -10.96 4.94
C TYR A 118 -10.03 -12.40 4.47
N ALA A 119 -8.78 -12.72 4.13
CA ALA A 119 -8.40 -14.06 3.70
C ALA A 119 -8.62 -15.12 4.80
N ALA A 120 -8.42 -14.77 6.06
CA ALA A 120 -8.70 -15.63 7.21
C ALA A 120 -10.19 -16.05 7.32
N THR A 121 -11.10 -15.29 6.72
CA THR A 121 -12.53 -15.70 6.63
C THR A 121 -12.79 -16.73 5.52
N LYS A 122 -11.81 -17.02 4.66
CA LYS A 122 -11.95 -17.88 3.48
C LYS A 122 -11.10 -19.14 3.53
N PHE A 123 -10.02 -19.12 4.26
CA PHE A 123 -9.06 -20.22 4.36
C PHE A 123 -8.80 -20.61 5.80
N ASP A 124 -8.81 -21.92 6.07
CA ASP A 124 -8.55 -22.47 7.40
C ASP A 124 -7.06 -22.55 7.73
N VAL A 125 -6.22 -22.66 6.71
CA VAL A 125 -4.77 -22.78 6.87
C VAL A 125 -4.11 -21.41 6.79
N PHE A 126 -3.45 -20.99 7.88
CA PHE A 126 -2.82 -19.66 7.92
C PHE A 126 -1.56 -19.58 7.05
N PHE A 127 -0.68 -20.62 7.11
CA PHE A 127 0.58 -20.63 6.40
C PHE A 127 1.00 -22.07 6.03
N ASN A 128 1.34 -22.30 4.75
CA ASN A 128 1.75 -23.61 4.26
C ASN A 128 2.86 -23.57 3.19
N TRP A 129 3.55 -22.45 3.00
CA TRP A 129 4.54 -22.27 1.92
C TRP A 129 5.74 -23.23 2.00
N ASN A 130 5.96 -23.84 3.14
CA ASN A 130 7.00 -24.88 3.33
C ASN A 130 6.53 -26.28 2.90
N SER A 131 5.26 -26.44 2.50
CA SER A 131 4.70 -27.72 2.08
C SER A 131 4.72 -27.86 0.57
N TYR A 132 5.03 -29.06 0.08
CA TYR A 132 4.97 -29.39 -1.35
C TYR A 132 3.55 -29.26 -1.95
N SER A 133 2.52 -29.36 -1.14
CA SER A 133 1.12 -29.21 -1.55
C SER A 133 0.66 -27.75 -1.56
N SER A 134 1.52 -26.78 -1.24
CA SER A 134 1.13 -25.37 -1.16
C SER A 134 0.80 -24.80 -2.55
N TYR A 135 -0.20 -23.93 -2.60
CA TYR A 135 -0.56 -23.20 -3.81
C TYR A 135 0.64 -22.45 -4.41
N LYS A 136 1.42 -21.80 -3.56
CA LYS A 136 2.58 -21.01 -4.00
C LYS A 136 3.62 -21.85 -4.72
N LEU A 137 3.95 -23.01 -4.18
CA LEU A 137 4.94 -23.89 -4.80
C LEU A 137 4.46 -24.47 -6.14
N MET A 138 3.19 -24.87 -6.20
CA MET A 138 2.63 -25.49 -7.41
C MET A 138 2.41 -24.52 -8.57
N ASN A 139 2.20 -23.23 -8.28
CA ASN A 139 1.86 -22.25 -9.32
C ASN A 139 2.99 -21.23 -9.63
N MET A 140 4.03 -21.17 -8.83
CA MET A 140 5.10 -20.17 -8.99
C MET A 140 6.48 -20.76 -9.26
N ASP A 141 6.60 -22.08 -9.42
CA ASP A 141 7.88 -22.81 -9.63
C ASP A 141 9.01 -22.41 -8.63
N VAL A 142 8.61 -21.94 -7.47
CA VAL A 142 9.56 -21.53 -6.43
C VAL A 142 9.84 -22.75 -5.55
N LEU A 143 11.07 -23.22 -5.57
CA LEU A 143 11.54 -24.24 -4.63
C LEU A 143 11.25 -23.81 -3.19
N PRO A 144 10.81 -24.73 -2.30
CA PRO A 144 10.59 -24.40 -0.91
C PRO A 144 11.91 -23.86 -0.34
N ALA A 145 11.97 -22.56 -0.15
CA ALA A 145 13.06 -21.94 0.59
C ALA A 145 12.96 -22.47 2.01
N GLY A 146 13.88 -23.33 2.39
CA GLY A 146 13.82 -24.04 3.67
C GLY A 146 13.51 -23.10 4.82
N GLN A 147 12.55 -23.49 5.65
CA GLN A 147 12.20 -22.87 6.94
C GLN A 147 11.91 -21.36 6.94
N VAL A 148 11.15 -20.88 5.97
CA VAL A 148 10.60 -19.51 6.02
C VAL A 148 9.46 -19.48 7.04
N THR A 149 9.48 -18.50 7.96
CA THR A 149 8.40 -18.31 8.93
C THR A 149 7.34 -17.35 8.40
N SER A 150 6.08 -17.52 8.84
CA SER A 150 4.98 -16.61 8.48
C SER A 150 5.29 -15.15 8.82
N ILE A 151 5.95 -14.89 9.95
CA ILE A 151 6.33 -13.55 10.39
C ILE A 151 7.35 -12.93 9.44
N GLN A 152 8.33 -13.69 8.96
CA GLN A 152 9.32 -13.20 7.99
C GLN A 152 8.64 -12.80 6.67
N VAL A 153 7.68 -13.60 6.21
CA VAL A 153 6.91 -13.31 5.00
C VAL A 153 6.12 -12.03 5.16
N MET A 154 5.33 -11.90 6.21
CA MET A 154 4.53 -10.70 6.49
C MET A 154 5.44 -9.46 6.58
N PHE A 155 6.52 -9.52 7.34
CA PHE A 155 7.43 -8.39 7.49
C PHE A 155 8.10 -7.98 6.17
N ALA A 156 8.50 -8.96 5.34
CA ALA A 156 9.08 -8.69 4.03
C ALA A 156 8.07 -8.01 3.09
N TYR A 157 6.83 -8.49 3.05
CA TYR A 157 5.75 -7.87 2.25
C TYR A 157 5.39 -6.49 2.75
N TRP A 158 5.30 -6.29 4.08
CA TRP A 158 5.06 -4.98 4.66
C TRP A 158 6.11 -3.95 4.23
N ILE A 159 7.41 -4.29 4.34
CA ILE A 159 8.50 -3.40 3.92
C ILE A 159 8.42 -3.12 2.43
N LEU A 160 8.23 -4.15 1.61
CA LEU A 160 8.13 -4.01 0.16
C LEU A 160 6.99 -3.06 -0.23
N MET A 161 5.80 -3.28 0.31
CA MET A 161 4.63 -2.44 0.06
C MET A 161 4.82 -1.02 0.55
N ALA A 162 5.39 -0.83 1.76
CA ALA A 162 5.70 0.50 2.30
C ALA A 162 6.66 1.26 1.39
N LEU A 163 7.71 0.58 0.90
CA LEU A 163 8.69 1.17 0.00
C LEU A 163 8.05 1.60 -1.33
N MET A 164 7.24 0.74 -1.92
CA MET A 164 6.55 1.01 -3.19
C MET A 164 5.54 2.16 -3.06
N ILE A 165 4.76 2.21 -1.98
CA ILE A 165 3.88 3.34 -1.69
C ILE A 165 4.69 4.63 -1.53
N ALA A 166 5.80 4.59 -0.78
CA ALA A 166 6.64 5.75 -0.57
C ALA A 166 7.21 6.29 -1.90
N ILE A 167 7.75 5.42 -2.75
CA ILE A 167 8.29 5.79 -4.05
C ILE A 167 7.20 6.43 -4.92
N THR A 168 6.01 5.80 -5.00
CA THR A 168 4.87 6.34 -5.77
C THR A 168 4.44 7.71 -5.25
N CYS A 169 4.38 7.89 -3.94
CA CYS A 169 4.05 9.18 -3.32
C CYS A 169 5.11 10.25 -3.62
N PHE A 170 6.40 9.90 -3.58
CA PHE A 170 7.48 10.84 -3.93
C PHE A 170 7.43 11.26 -5.39
N ILE A 171 7.19 10.31 -6.29
CA ILE A 171 6.99 10.61 -7.71
C ILE A 171 5.78 11.54 -7.86
N GLY A 172 4.67 11.26 -7.18
CA GLY A 172 3.50 12.12 -7.16
C GLY A 172 3.81 13.54 -6.72
N ILE A 173 4.60 13.73 -5.66
CA ILE A 173 5.03 15.06 -5.19
C ILE A 173 5.86 15.78 -6.26
N ILE A 174 6.78 15.08 -6.92
CA ILE A 174 7.61 15.66 -7.99
C ILE A 174 6.73 16.11 -9.16
N PHE A 175 5.80 15.27 -9.62
CA PHE A 175 4.89 15.63 -10.70
C PHE A 175 3.97 16.79 -10.33
N GLU A 176 3.52 16.86 -9.09
CA GLU A 176 2.70 17.98 -8.64
C GLU A 176 3.48 19.30 -8.63
N ILE A 177 4.75 19.29 -8.26
CA ILE A 177 5.64 20.46 -8.34
C ILE A 177 5.76 20.93 -9.80
N ILE A 178 5.87 20.00 -10.75
CA ILE A 178 6.05 20.30 -12.17
C ILE A 178 4.74 20.77 -12.82
N PHE A 179 3.63 20.08 -12.57
CA PHE A 179 2.38 20.27 -13.29
C PHE A 179 1.30 21.06 -12.54
N SER A 180 1.53 21.37 -11.27
CA SER A 180 0.59 22.08 -10.37
C SER A 180 -0.81 21.43 -10.32
N SER A 181 -0.93 20.12 -10.55
CA SER A 181 -2.19 19.38 -10.58
C SER A 181 -2.12 18.08 -9.76
N ASP A 182 -2.99 18.00 -8.76
CA ASP A 182 -3.06 16.86 -7.82
C ASP A 182 -3.41 15.52 -8.53
N VAL A 183 -4.23 15.59 -9.60
CA VAL A 183 -4.73 14.39 -10.30
C VAL A 183 -3.70 13.84 -11.29
N ILE A 184 -3.07 14.75 -12.05
CA ILE A 184 -2.07 14.37 -13.06
C ILE A 184 -0.86 13.73 -12.39
N SER A 185 -0.45 14.22 -11.23
CA SER A 185 0.69 13.68 -10.48
C SER A 185 0.42 12.28 -9.91
N GLY A 186 -0.80 12.03 -9.42
CA GLY A 186 -1.20 10.71 -8.94
C GLY A 186 -1.22 9.65 -10.04
N VAL A 187 -1.78 9.99 -11.19
CA VAL A 187 -1.87 9.09 -12.35
C VAL A 187 -0.48 8.83 -12.96
N ALA A 188 0.35 9.87 -13.12
CA ALA A 188 1.69 9.73 -13.68
C ALA A 188 2.58 8.78 -12.85
N GLY A 189 2.47 8.81 -11.52
CA GLY A 189 3.21 7.89 -10.64
C GLY A 189 2.92 6.41 -10.94
N VAL A 190 1.72 6.09 -11.42
CA VAL A 190 1.32 4.72 -11.74
C VAL A 190 1.81 4.27 -13.12
N PHE A 191 1.84 5.16 -14.10
CA PHE A 191 2.36 4.81 -15.45
C PHE A 191 3.84 4.44 -15.43
N PHE A 192 4.62 4.95 -14.48
CA PHE A 192 6.03 4.60 -14.35
C PHE A 192 6.28 3.20 -13.76
N PHE A 193 5.29 2.60 -13.07
CA PHE A 193 5.43 1.29 -12.41
C PHE A 193 4.53 0.20 -13.02
N GLY A 194 3.63 0.55 -13.94
CA GLY A 194 2.65 -0.38 -14.50
C GLY A 194 3.00 -0.93 -15.90
N GLY A 195 4.22 -0.69 -16.38
CA GLY A 195 4.71 -1.15 -17.66
C GLY A 195 5.58 -2.39 -17.56
#